data_a58c3b98e2e5253cdfe4fe2326e5d522
#
_entry.id   a58c3b98e2e5253cdfe4fe2326e5d522
#
_cell.length_a   1.000
_cell.length_b   1.000
_cell.length_c   1.000
_cell.angle_alpha   90.00
_cell.angle_beta   90.00
_cell.angle_gamma   90.00
#
_symmetry.space_group_name_H-M   'P 1'
#
loop_
_entity.id
_entity.type
_entity.pdbx_description
1 polymer ?
#
loop_
_entity_poly.entity_id
_entity_poly.type
_entity_poly.pdbx_seq_one_letter_code
_entity_poly.pdbx_strand_id
1 'polypeptide(L)'
;MEIDHTCRISAVLVRTVKGLGRLPLPLLHAVGGCLGRLAYVCSAGLRRKTRNNLKTAGLYSRRLAWSSAAAAGKAAIESAYVWFRPDADLLARRGHEAMTRLAQETLARQAAGDNRGLIILTPHIGCFEMGARAYGLTAPITVLYKAPRHPVMHRLLRAGRSQTGVTPVPADTSGVRALLRALKRGEAVGILPDQVPSAGDGLWADFFGRPAFTMTLPLRLAQKTGARVCLMAVWRQADGRGWEVEVEDLEGSPDPATLNARIETLVRRRPEQYVWNYNRYKVPAGMTPPARNPEVNMAMGCIPPVHPESGG
;
A
#
# COMPACT_ATOMS: atom_id res chain seq x y z
N MET A 1 -6.81 17.08 -32.79
CA MET A 1 -6.96 15.66 -33.20
C MET A 1 -6.37 14.71 -32.19
N GLU A 2 -5.18 14.98 -31.63
CA GLU A 2 -4.50 14.11 -30.63
C GLU A 2 -5.21 14.03 -29.26
N ILE A 3 -5.84 15.11 -28.80
CA ILE A 3 -6.57 15.17 -27.52
C ILE A 3 -7.83 14.28 -27.57
N ASP A 4 -8.53 14.22 -28.70
CA ASP A 4 -9.75 13.40 -28.86
C ASP A 4 -9.41 11.89 -28.86
N HIS A 5 -8.32 11.50 -29.48
CA HIS A 5 -7.85 10.11 -29.52
C HIS A 5 -7.47 9.59 -28.13
N THR A 6 -6.74 10.38 -27.34
CA THR A 6 -6.34 10.06 -25.97
C THR A 6 -7.57 9.97 -25.04
N CYS A 7 -8.59 10.80 -25.28
CA CYS A 7 -9.84 10.78 -24.53
C CYS A 7 -10.63 9.50 -24.81
N ARG A 8 -10.74 9.09 -26.08
CA ARG A 8 -11.42 7.85 -26.49
C ARG A 8 -10.73 6.59 -25.96
N ILE A 9 -9.40 6.51 -26.07
CA ILE A 9 -8.62 5.38 -25.54
C ILE A 9 -8.82 5.26 -24.02
N SER A 10 -8.78 6.37 -23.29
CA SER A 10 -9.00 6.34 -21.83
C SER A 10 -10.41 5.90 -21.48
N ALA A 11 -11.43 6.30 -22.23
CA ALA A 11 -12.83 5.88 -21.98
C ALA A 11 -13.00 4.38 -22.22
N VAL A 12 -12.42 3.84 -23.30
CA VAL A 12 -12.44 2.40 -23.61
C VAL A 12 -11.72 1.62 -22.50
N LEU A 13 -10.52 2.03 -22.09
CA LEU A 13 -9.76 1.38 -21.04
C LEU A 13 -10.52 1.38 -19.71
N VAL A 14 -11.10 2.51 -19.31
CA VAL A 14 -11.91 2.60 -18.08
C VAL A 14 -13.12 1.66 -18.17
N ARG A 15 -13.82 1.57 -19.31
CA ARG A 15 -14.93 0.64 -19.51
C ARG A 15 -14.48 -0.83 -19.40
N THR A 16 -13.35 -1.17 -20.02
CA THR A 16 -12.79 -2.53 -19.96
C THR A 16 -12.43 -2.90 -18.52
N VAL A 17 -11.72 -2.01 -17.80
CA VAL A 17 -11.35 -2.25 -16.40
C VAL A 17 -12.57 -2.31 -15.48
N LYS A 18 -13.62 -1.50 -15.73
CA LYS A 18 -14.93 -1.64 -15.05
C LYS A 18 -15.57 -3.00 -15.31
N GLY A 19 -15.50 -3.49 -16.54
CA GLY A 19 -15.99 -4.84 -16.89
C GLY A 19 -15.23 -5.93 -16.13
N LEU A 20 -13.91 -5.85 -16.07
CA LEU A 20 -13.06 -6.75 -15.27
C LEU A 20 -13.46 -6.73 -13.78
N GLY A 21 -13.71 -5.56 -13.21
CA GLY A 21 -14.13 -5.43 -11.81
C GLY A 21 -15.44 -6.15 -11.46
N ARG A 22 -16.25 -6.55 -12.46
CA ARG A 22 -17.49 -7.32 -12.25
C ARG A 22 -17.25 -8.83 -12.17
N LEU A 23 -16.10 -9.31 -12.58
CA LEU A 23 -15.77 -10.73 -12.55
C LEU A 23 -15.63 -11.23 -11.09
N PRO A 24 -15.85 -12.54 -10.84
CA PRO A 24 -15.62 -13.13 -9.53
C PRO A 24 -14.17 -12.96 -9.08
N LEU A 25 -13.96 -12.60 -7.81
CA LEU A 25 -12.62 -12.37 -7.25
C LEU A 25 -11.68 -13.59 -7.37
N PRO A 26 -12.15 -14.84 -7.17
CA PRO A 26 -11.30 -16.01 -7.40
C PRO A 26 -10.75 -16.11 -8.83
N LEU A 27 -11.57 -15.80 -9.83
CA LEU A 27 -11.16 -15.78 -11.23
C LEU A 27 -10.10 -14.69 -11.49
N LEU A 28 -10.34 -13.49 -10.96
CA LEU A 28 -9.37 -12.39 -11.06
C LEU A 28 -8.03 -12.76 -10.40
N HIS A 29 -8.07 -13.43 -9.25
CA HIS A 29 -6.87 -13.90 -8.57
C HIS A 29 -6.14 -15.01 -9.36
N ALA A 30 -6.86 -15.94 -9.98
CA ALA A 30 -6.25 -16.97 -10.83
C ALA A 30 -5.55 -16.34 -12.03
N VAL A 31 -6.26 -15.50 -12.80
CA VAL A 31 -5.72 -14.79 -13.96
C VAL A 31 -4.56 -13.88 -13.56
N GLY A 32 -4.72 -13.07 -12.50
CA GLY A 32 -3.68 -12.18 -11.99
C GLY A 32 -2.43 -12.94 -11.57
N GLY A 33 -2.61 -14.06 -10.88
CA GLY A 33 -1.51 -14.92 -10.47
C GLY A 33 -0.73 -15.51 -11.66
N CYS A 34 -1.42 -15.96 -12.70
CA CYS A 34 -0.79 -16.43 -13.93
C CYS A 34 -0.03 -15.31 -14.65
N LEU A 35 -0.65 -14.16 -14.84
CA LEU A 35 -0.01 -13.00 -15.49
C LEU A 35 1.19 -12.48 -14.72
N GLY A 36 1.13 -12.44 -13.39
CA GLY A 36 2.25 -12.05 -12.55
C GLY A 36 3.45 -12.98 -12.70
N ARG A 37 3.22 -14.29 -12.73
CA ARG A 37 4.25 -15.31 -12.99
C ARG A 37 4.81 -15.20 -14.40
N LEU A 38 3.97 -15.03 -15.40
CA LEU A 38 4.38 -14.82 -16.79
C LEU A 38 5.27 -13.58 -16.91
N ALA A 39 4.86 -12.45 -16.34
CA ALA A 39 5.66 -11.24 -16.31
C ALA A 39 7.02 -11.45 -15.61
N TYR A 40 7.05 -12.22 -14.54
CA TYR A 40 8.30 -12.58 -13.85
C TYR A 40 9.23 -13.42 -14.73
N VAL A 41 8.70 -14.37 -15.51
CA VAL A 41 9.50 -15.18 -16.47
C VAL A 41 9.99 -14.34 -17.64
N CYS A 42 9.13 -13.50 -18.21
CA CYS A 42 9.47 -12.72 -19.41
C CYS A 42 10.32 -11.48 -19.12
N SER A 43 10.28 -10.92 -17.89
CA SER A 43 11.00 -9.69 -17.55
C SER A 43 12.21 -9.96 -16.64
N ALA A 44 13.41 -9.89 -17.23
CA ALA A 44 14.67 -9.98 -16.45
C ALA A 44 14.77 -8.87 -15.38
N GLY A 45 14.23 -7.68 -15.68
CA GLY A 45 14.21 -6.56 -14.74
C GLY A 45 13.36 -6.82 -13.51
N LEU A 46 12.14 -7.36 -13.69
CA LEU A 46 11.27 -7.77 -12.57
C LEU A 46 11.92 -8.87 -11.74
N ARG A 47 12.43 -9.92 -12.40
CA ARG A 47 13.14 -11.01 -11.73
C ARG A 47 14.29 -10.51 -10.86
N ARG A 48 15.16 -9.66 -11.43
CA ARG A 48 16.30 -9.11 -10.72
C ARG A 48 15.89 -8.30 -9.49
N LYS A 49 14.92 -7.40 -9.62
CA LYS A 49 14.42 -6.58 -8.50
C LYS A 49 13.85 -7.45 -7.39
N THR A 50 12.93 -8.37 -7.73
CA THR A 50 12.31 -9.28 -6.77
C THR A 50 13.36 -10.12 -6.03
N ARG A 51 14.30 -10.73 -6.75
CA ARG A 51 15.37 -11.56 -6.15
C ARG A 51 16.28 -10.74 -5.26
N ASN A 52 16.70 -9.55 -5.70
CA ASN A 52 17.62 -8.71 -4.93
C ASN A 52 16.96 -8.22 -3.64
N ASN A 53 15.71 -7.78 -3.68
CA ASN A 53 14.99 -7.34 -2.50
C ASN A 53 14.78 -8.50 -1.51
N LEU A 54 14.37 -9.68 -1.98
CA LEU A 54 14.23 -10.87 -1.14
C LEU A 54 15.56 -11.32 -0.53
N LYS A 55 16.67 -11.26 -1.29
CA LYS A 55 18.02 -11.56 -0.75
C LYS A 55 18.44 -10.55 0.31
N THR A 56 18.19 -9.26 0.09
CA THR A 56 18.47 -8.21 1.08
C THR A 56 17.69 -8.43 2.38
N ALA A 57 16.45 -8.89 2.28
CA ALA A 57 15.61 -9.20 3.43
C ALA A 57 15.96 -10.53 4.13
N GLY A 58 16.90 -11.32 3.60
CA GLY A 58 17.21 -12.67 4.12
C GLY A 58 16.12 -13.71 3.87
N LEU A 59 15.15 -13.40 2.99
CA LEU A 59 13.94 -14.22 2.76
C LEU A 59 13.96 -14.97 1.42
N TYR A 60 15.06 -14.92 0.67
CA TYR A 60 15.06 -15.45 -0.70
C TYR A 60 14.92 -16.96 -0.74
N SER A 61 13.86 -17.43 -1.40
CA SER A 61 13.76 -18.77 -1.97
C SER A 61 13.11 -18.69 -3.35
N ARG A 62 13.36 -19.71 -4.20
CA ARG A 62 12.69 -19.80 -5.53
C ARG A 62 11.18 -19.83 -5.39
N ARG A 63 10.67 -20.57 -4.40
CA ARG A 63 9.24 -20.70 -4.09
C ARG A 63 8.65 -19.33 -3.71
N LEU A 64 9.29 -18.60 -2.79
CA LEU A 64 8.80 -17.29 -2.36
C LEU A 64 8.83 -16.27 -3.50
N ALA A 65 9.90 -16.23 -4.31
CA ALA A 65 9.96 -15.34 -5.46
C ALA A 65 8.83 -15.62 -6.47
N TRP A 66 8.50 -16.90 -6.69
CA TRP A 66 7.39 -17.32 -7.55
C TRP A 66 6.01 -16.96 -6.99
N SER A 67 5.81 -17.15 -5.69
CA SER A 67 4.57 -16.76 -5.00
C SER A 67 4.40 -15.24 -4.97
N SER A 68 5.48 -14.49 -4.74
CA SER A 68 5.47 -13.02 -4.76
C SER A 68 5.14 -12.46 -6.15
N ALA A 69 5.63 -13.12 -7.20
CA ALA A 69 5.27 -12.75 -8.57
C ALA A 69 3.77 -12.92 -8.82
N ALA A 70 3.19 -14.03 -8.37
CA ALA A 70 1.75 -14.25 -8.45
C ALA A 70 0.96 -13.22 -7.62
N ALA A 71 1.42 -12.92 -6.41
CA ALA A 71 0.76 -11.94 -5.55
C ALA A 71 0.78 -10.52 -6.14
N ALA A 72 1.88 -10.12 -6.79
CA ALA A 72 1.98 -8.85 -7.52
C ALA A 72 0.97 -8.77 -8.67
N GLY A 73 0.81 -9.85 -9.44
CA GLY A 73 -0.19 -9.92 -10.51
C GLY A 73 -1.63 -9.88 -9.98
N LYS A 74 -1.90 -10.59 -8.87
CA LYS A 74 -3.20 -10.50 -8.18
C LYS A 74 -3.49 -9.06 -7.75
N ALA A 75 -2.53 -8.36 -7.12
CA ALA A 75 -2.69 -6.98 -6.68
C ALA A 75 -3.05 -6.03 -7.83
N ALA A 76 -2.41 -6.20 -8.99
CA ALA A 76 -2.68 -5.37 -10.15
C ALA A 76 -4.11 -5.55 -10.69
N ILE A 77 -4.59 -6.79 -10.77
CA ILE A 77 -5.93 -7.08 -11.35
C ILE A 77 -7.04 -6.83 -10.33
N GLU A 78 -6.85 -7.18 -9.06
CA GLU A 78 -7.89 -6.98 -8.05
C GLU A 78 -8.17 -5.51 -7.76
N SER A 79 -7.24 -4.59 -8.10
CA SER A 79 -7.51 -3.16 -8.05
C SER A 79 -8.75 -2.78 -8.86
N ALA A 80 -8.96 -3.42 -10.02
CA ALA A 80 -10.15 -3.20 -10.84
C ALA A 80 -11.44 -3.61 -10.09
N TYR A 81 -11.38 -4.72 -9.35
CA TYR A 81 -12.49 -5.18 -8.50
C TYR A 81 -12.79 -4.17 -7.39
N VAL A 82 -11.79 -3.77 -6.64
CA VAL A 82 -11.94 -2.83 -5.52
C VAL A 82 -12.45 -1.46 -5.99
N TRP A 83 -11.93 -0.97 -7.12
CA TRP A 83 -12.29 0.35 -7.62
C TRP A 83 -13.69 0.43 -8.20
N PHE A 84 -14.17 -0.62 -8.86
CA PHE A 84 -15.37 -0.53 -9.69
C PHE A 84 -16.49 -1.49 -9.27
N ARG A 85 -16.31 -2.22 -8.17
CA ARG A 85 -17.38 -3.03 -7.59
C ARG A 85 -18.38 -2.13 -6.87
N PRO A 86 -19.71 -2.40 -6.95
CA PRO A 86 -20.70 -1.71 -6.14
C PRO A 86 -20.41 -1.81 -4.65
N ASP A 87 -20.73 -0.76 -3.89
CA ASP A 87 -20.47 -0.67 -2.45
C ASP A 87 -21.12 -1.84 -1.68
N ALA A 88 -22.36 -2.16 -1.99
CA ALA A 88 -23.09 -3.27 -1.37
C ALA A 88 -22.38 -4.63 -1.55
N ASP A 89 -21.77 -4.86 -2.72
CA ASP A 89 -21.05 -6.10 -3.01
C ASP A 89 -19.73 -6.19 -2.23
N LEU A 90 -19.08 -5.05 -1.95
CA LEU A 90 -17.88 -5.00 -1.11
C LEU A 90 -18.23 -5.24 0.34
N LEU A 91 -19.31 -4.65 0.83
CA LEU A 91 -19.82 -4.83 2.19
C LEU A 91 -20.34 -6.26 2.46
N ALA A 92 -20.78 -6.96 1.43
CA ALA A 92 -21.17 -8.38 1.55
C ALA A 92 -19.97 -9.33 1.70
N ARG A 93 -18.71 -8.85 1.54
CA ARG A 93 -17.52 -9.65 1.68
C ARG A 93 -16.83 -9.40 3.02
N ARG A 94 -16.14 -10.43 3.53
CA ARG A 94 -15.30 -10.30 4.74
C ARG A 94 -14.12 -9.38 4.50
N GLY A 95 -13.71 -8.65 5.53
CA GLY A 95 -12.49 -7.85 5.56
C GLY A 95 -12.70 -6.34 5.54
N HIS A 96 -13.93 -5.85 5.56
CA HIS A 96 -14.21 -4.42 5.71
C HIS A 96 -14.44 -4.02 7.19
N GLU A 97 -14.77 -4.98 8.06
CA GLU A 97 -15.29 -4.76 9.41
C GLU A 97 -14.30 -3.96 10.28
N ALA A 98 -13.00 -4.27 10.19
CA ALA A 98 -11.99 -3.54 10.95
C ALA A 98 -11.90 -2.06 10.51
N MET A 99 -12.02 -1.79 9.21
CA MET A 99 -12.01 -0.44 8.68
C MET A 99 -13.30 0.31 9.01
N THR A 100 -14.43 -0.37 8.99
CA THR A 100 -15.72 0.19 9.43
C THR A 100 -15.66 0.61 10.89
N ARG A 101 -15.14 -0.25 11.78
CA ARG A 101 -14.95 0.09 13.21
C ARG A 101 -14.02 1.28 13.39
N LEU A 102 -12.87 1.30 12.70
CA LEU A 102 -11.92 2.42 12.77
C LEU A 102 -12.54 3.74 12.31
N ALA A 103 -13.35 3.69 11.25
CA ALA A 103 -14.06 4.86 10.73
C ALA A 103 -15.14 5.34 11.70
N GLN A 104 -15.93 4.43 12.28
CA GLN A 104 -16.93 4.74 13.31
C GLN A 104 -16.29 5.35 14.57
N GLU A 105 -15.16 4.80 15.02
CA GLU A 105 -14.38 5.35 16.14
C GLU A 105 -13.90 6.77 15.84
N THR A 106 -13.40 7.03 14.63
CA THR A 106 -12.96 8.37 14.23
C THR A 106 -14.12 9.35 14.24
N LEU A 107 -15.28 8.98 13.71
CA LEU A 107 -16.50 9.81 13.75
C LEU A 107 -16.99 10.05 15.18
N ALA A 108 -16.98 9.03 16.06
CA ALA A 108 -17.38 9.15 17.44
C ALA A 108 -16.46 10.11 18.22
N ARG A 109 -15.15 10.05 18.01
CA ARG A 109 -14.19 10.99 18.58
C ARG A 109 -14.45 12.43 18.13
N GLN A 110 -14.68 12.61 16.83
CA GLN A 110 -14.99 13.91 16.26
C GLN A 110 -16.29 14.49 16.86
N ALA A 111 -17.32 13.67 17.00
CA ALA A 111 -18.57 14.07 17.64
C ALA A 111 -18.40 14.43 19.13
N ALA A 112 -17.43 13.82 19.81
CA ALA A 112 -17.04 14.13 21.19
C ALA A 112 -16.11 15.36 21.31
N GLY A 113 -15.82 16.08 20.21
CA GLY A 113 -14.96 17.26 20.19
C GLY A 113 -13.47 16.96 20.04
N ASP A 114 -13.05 15.71 19.93
CA ASP A 114 -11.67 15.34 19.59
C ASP A 114 -11.47 15.43 18.06
N ASN A 115 -11.09 16.61 17.60
CA ASN A 115 -10.86 16.91 16.20
C ASN A 115 -9.47 16.51 15.71
N ARG A 116 -8.72 15.70 16.45
CA ARG A 116 -7.47 15.11 15.95
C ARG A 116 -7.81 14.11 14.85
N GLY A 117 -7.30 14.37 13.65
CA GLY A 117 -7.49 13.49 12.52
C GLY A 117 -6.76 12.16 12.67
N LEU A 118 -6.91 11.29 11.67
CA LEU A 118 -6.27 9.96 11.63
C LEU A 118 -5.39 9.83 10.40
N ILE A 119 -4.12 9.42 10.59
CA ILE A 119 -3.20 9.06 9.51
C ILE A 119 -3.14 7.55 9.41
N ILE A 120 -3.62 6.99 8.30
CA ILE A 120 -3.59 5.56 8.00
C ILE A 120 -2.41 5.28 7.07
N LEU A 121 -1.40 4.58 7.59
CA LEU A 121 -0.23 4.15 6.84
C LEU A 121 -0.44 2.75 6.31
N THR A 122 -0.47 2.61 4.98
CA THR A 122 -0.73 1.34 4.32
C THR A 122 0.46 0.97 3.43
N PRO A 123 1.37 0.07 3.84
CA PRO A 123 2.40 -0.43 2.95
C PRO A 123 1.80 -1.17 1.75
N HIS A 124 2.58 -1.33 0.68
CA HIS A 124 2.15 -2.12 -0.50
C HIS A 124 2.12 -3.62 -0.17
N ILE A 125 1.28 -3.99 0.78
CA ILE A 125 1.04 -5.36 1.25
C ILE A 125 -0.38 -5.77 0.85
N GLY A 126 -0.51 -6.96 0.31
CA GLY A 126 -1.82 -7.54 0.00
C GLY A 126 -2.65 -6.65 -0.92
N CYS A 127 -3.90 -6.44 -0.55
CA CYS A 127 -4.86 -5.58 -1.27
C CYS A 127 -4.94 -4.19 -0.62
N PHE A 128 -3.85 -3.44 -0.64
CA PHE A 128 -3.78 -2.11 0.00
C PHE A 128 -4.86 -1.12 -0.50
N GLU A 129 -5.36 -1.28 -1.73
CA GLU A 129 -6.45 -0.45 -2.25
C GLU A 129 -7.77 -0.64 -1.48
N MET A 130 -8.00 -1.84 -0.92
CA MET A 130 -9.24 -2.14 -0.18
C MET A 130 -9.32 -1.35 1.14
N GLY A 131 -8.20 -1.05 1.78
CA GLY A 131 -8.20 -0.33 3.05
C GLY A 131 -8.87 1.03 2.96
N ALA A 132 -8.40 1.88 2.06
CA ALA A 132 -9.00 3.21 1.85
C ALA A 132 -10.45 3.11 1.36
N ARG A 133 -10.74 2.11 0.49
CA ARG A 133 -12.08 1.88 -0.04
C ARG A 133 -13.06 1.48 1.06
N ALA A 134 -12.68 0.54 1.93
CA ALA A 134 -13.52 0.10 3.04
C ALA A 134 -13.76 1.21 4.08
N TYR A 135 -12.73 2.00 4.40
CA TYR A 135 -12.87 3.16 5.27
C TYR A 135 -13.84 4.20 4.70
N GLY A 136 -13.68 4.50 3.40
CA GLY A 136 -14.48 5.49 2.68
C GLY A 136 -15.97 5.15 2.61
N LEU A 137 -16.36 3.88 2.76
CA LEU A 137 -17.77 3.48 2.84
C LEU A 137 -18.48 3.99 4.12
N THR A 138 -17.71 4.38 5.14
CA THR A 138 -18.25 4.82 6.44
C THR A 138 -17.90 6.27 6.76
N ALA A 139 -16.67 6.71 6.47
CA ALA A 139 -16.21 8.06 6.79
C ALA A 139 -15.27 8.62 5.70
N PRO A 140 -15.17 9.95 5.53
CA PRO A 140 -14.31 10.53 4.50
C PRO A 140 -12.83 10.25 4.76
N ILE A 141 -12.12 9.89 3.67
CA ILE A 141 -10.67 9.70 3.66
C ILE A 141 -10.03 10.39 2.45
N THR A 142 -8.96 11.15 2.68
CA THR A 142 -8.15 11.75 1.62
C THR A 142 -6.88 10.91 1.42
N VAL A 143 -6.68 10.36 0.21
CA VAL A 143 -5.55 9.46 -0.09
C VAL A 143 -4.51 10.10 -0.98
N LEU A 144 -3.24 10.02 -0.58
CA LEU A 144 -2.12 10.52 -1.38
C LEU A 144 -1.75 9.50 -2.47
N TYR A 145 -1.59 9.96 -3.71
CA TYR A 145 -1.12 9.08 -4.77
C TYR A 145 -0.08 9.76 -5.67
N LYS A 146 0.86 8.97 -6.16
CA LYS A 146 1.80 9.43 -7.18
C LYS A 146 1.14 9.34 -8.55
N ALA A 147 0.95 10.48 -9.21
CA ALA A 147 0.35 10.54 -10.53
C ALA A 147 1.22 9.78 -11.56
N PRO A 148 0.66 8.80 -12.29
CA PRO A 148 1.36 8.17 -13.40
C PRO A 148 1.73 9.20 -14.47
N ARG A 149 2.90 9.01 -15.12
CA ARG A 149 3.32 9.89 -16.22
C ARG A 149 2.42 9.79 -17.44
N HIS A 150 1.84 8.61 -17.68
CA HIS A 150 0.98 8.39 -18.85
C HIS A 150 -0.44 8.89 -18.56
N PRO A 151 -0.99 9.84 -19.37
CA PRO A 151 -2.28 10.48 -19.11
C PRO A 151 -3.46 9.51 -18.98
N VAL A 152 -3.49 8.46 -19.81
CA VAL A 152 -4.55 7.45 -19.77
C VAL A 152 -4.54 6.67 -18.45
N MET A 153 -3.35 6.29 -17.97
CA MET A 153 -3.19 5.61 -16.67
C MET A 153 -3.55 6.52 -15.50
N HIS A 154 -3.21 7.81 -15.60
CA HIS A 154 -3.61 8.79 -14.60
C HIS A 154 -5.13 8.93 -14.49
N ARG A 155 -5.84 9.03 -15.64
CA ARG A 155 -7.31 9.06 -15.66
C ARG A 155 -7.93 7.80 -15.09
N LEU A 156 -7.41 6.62 -15.45
CA LEU A 156 -7.88 5.34 -14.92
C LEU A 156 -7.72 5.25 -13.40
N LEU A 157 -6.52 5.56 -12.89
CA LEU A 157 -6.22 5.49 -11.46
C LEU A 157 -7.09 6.48 -10.68
N ARG A 158 -7.22 7.72 -11.18
CA ARG A 158 -8.08 8.72 -10.56
C ARG A 158 -9.54 8.29 -10.54
N ALA A 159 -10.08 7.80 -11.66
CA ALA A 159 -11.45 7.29 -11.73
C ALA A 159 -11.67 6.09 -10.80
N GLY A 160 -10.68 5.20 -10.68
CA GLY A 160 -10.72 4.05 -9.79
C GLY A 160 -10.73 4.43 -8.31
N ARG A 161 -9.93 5.43 -7.93
CA ARG A 161 -9.83 5.85 -6.52
C ARG A 161 -10.84 6.89 -6.09
N SER A 162 -11.46 7.63 -7.03
CA SER A 162 -12.56 8.56 -6.72
C SER A 162 -13.86 7.80 -6.52
N GLN A 163 -13.99 7.13 -5.39
CA GLN A 163 -15.16 6.34 -5.01
C GLN A 163 -15.81 6.93 -3.74
N THR A 164 -16.93 6.36 -3.30
CA THR A 164 -17.65 6.80 -2.10
C THR A 164 -16.71 7.06 -0.93
N GLY A 165 -16.73 8.28 -0.41
CA GLY A 165 -15.93 8.71 0.74
C GLY A 165 -14.41 8.84 0.49
N VAL A 166 -13.88 8.46 -0.69
CA VAL A 166 -12.44 8.51 -0.99
C VAL A 166 -12.11 9.67 -1.91
N THR A 167 -11.23 10.58 -1.47
CA THR A 167 -10.71 11.70 -2.24
C THR A 167 -9.23 11.50 -2.57
N PRO A 168 -8.87 11.10 -3.80
CA PRO A 168 -7.47 10.97 -4.19
C PRO A 168 -6.85 12.33 -4.47
N VAL A 169 -5.66 12.58 -3.92
CA VAL A 169 -4.89 13.81 -4.13
C VAL A 169 -3.46 13.50 -4.59
N PRO A 170 -2.87 14.31 -5.49
CA PRO A 170 -1.54 14.04 -6.03
C PRO A 170 -0.44 14.23 -4.97
N ALA A 171 0.67 13.51 -5.12
CA ALA A 171 1.83 13.61 -4.22
C ALA A 171 2.69 14.84 -4.61
N ASP A 172 2.12 16.02 -4.41
CA ASP A 172 2.73 17.34 -4.58
C ASP A 172 2.29 18.30 -3.46
N THR A 173 2.71 19.54 -3.53
CA THR A 173 2.38 20.59 -2.54
C THR A 173 0.86 20.78 -2.38
N SER A 174 0.08 20.64 -3.44
CA SER A 174 -1.38 20.80 -3.41
C SER A 174 -2.04 19.65 -2.64
N GLY A 175 -1.58 18.42 -2.88
CA GLY A 175 -2.03 17.23 -2.18
C GLY A 175 -1.67 17.26 -0.70
N VAL A 176 -0.44 17.67 -0.34
CA VAL A 176 -0.04 17.82 1.07
C VAL A 176 -0.91 18.85 1.79
N ARG A 177 -1.24 19.96 1.13
CA ARG A 177 -2.20 20.96 1.69
C ARG A 177 -3.59 20.36 1.87
N ALA A 178 -4.04 19.49 0.95
CA ALA A 178 -5.33 18.82 1.07
C ALA A 178 -5.34 17.84 2.26
N LEU A 179 -4.28 17.05 2.45
CA LEU A 179 -4.12 16.18 3.64
C LEU A 179 -4.17 16.99 4.94
N LEU A 180 -3.45 18.10 5.02
CA LEU A 180 -3.48 18.99 6.20
C LEU A 180 -4.87 19.53 6.49
N ARG A 181 -5.62 19.92 5.44
CA ARG A 181 -7.00 20.39 5.62
C ARG A 181 -7.92 19.27 6.12
N ALA A 182 -7.80 18.06 5.58
CA ALA A 182 -8.58 16.90 6.03
C ALA A 182 -8.30 16.59 7.51
N LEU A 183 -7.02 16.51 7.90
CA LEU A 183 -6.64 16.27 9.30
C LEU A 183 -7.15 17.36 10.27
N LYS A 184 -7.13 18.64 9.86
CA LYS A 184 -7.66 19.74 10.67
C LYS A 184 -9.19 19.69 10.85
N ARG A 185 -9.91 18.98 9.96
CA ARG A 185 -11.35 18.70 10.11
C ARG A 185 -11.62 17.44 10.93
N GLY A 186 -10.58 16.77 11.47
CA GLY A 186 -10.73 15.51 12.18
C GLY A 186 -10.92 14.29 11.27
N GLU A 187 -10.75 14.45 9.95
CA GLU A 187 -10.92 13.38 8.96
C GLU A 187 -9.67 12.48 8.85
N ALA A 188 -9.83 11.35 8.16
CA ALA A 188 -8.71 10.46 7.90
C ALA A 188 -7.93 10.84 6.63
N VAL A 189 -6.64 10.50 6.64
CA VAL A 189 -5.78 10.52 5.45
C VAL A 189 -5.06 9.19 5.27
N GLY A 190 -4.92 8.75 4.00
CA GLY A 190 -4.24 7.50 3.64
C GLY A 190 -2.91 7.78 2.93
N ILE A 191 -1.83 7.16 3.39
CA ILE A 191 -0.49 7.31 2.82
C ILE A 191 0.18 5.94 2.70
N LEU A 192 0.81 5.66 1.55
CA LEU A 192 1.64 4.47 1.37
C LEU A 192 3.10 4.84 1.68
N PRO A 193 3.65 4.40 2.84
CA PRO A 193 4.89 4.94 3.38
C PRO A 193 6.17 4.29 2.83
N ASP A 194 6.06 3.16 2.13
CA ASP A 194 7.16 2.26 1.78
C ASP A 194 7.77 2.48 0.38
N GLN A 195 7.42 3.57 -0.29
CA GLN A 195 8.09 4.00 -1.52
C GLN A 195 9.06 5.15 -1.26
N VAL A 196 10.11 5.20 -2.09
CA VAL A 196 11.17 6.21 -1.99
C VAL A 196 10.64 7.58 -2.38
N PRO A 197 10.68 8.57 -1.46
CA PRO A 197 10.25 9.94 -1.73
C PRO A 197 11.27 10.70 -2.60
N SER A 198 10.95 11.94 -2.96
CA SER A 198 11.88 12.86 -3.60
C SER A 198 13.02 13.25 -2.65
N ALA A 199 14.13 13.72 -3.19
CA ALA A 199 15.22 14.30 -2.38
C ALA A 199 14.66 15.44 -1.50
N GLY A 200 15.06 15.48 -0.21
CA GLY A 200 14.54 16.45 0.77
C GLY A 200 13.26 16.04 1.52
N ASP A 201 12.53 15.00 1.05
CA ASP A 201 11.27 14.55 1.65
C ASP A 201 11.40 13.28 2.51
N GLY A 202 12.63 12.86 2.79
CA GLY A 202 12.89 11.63 3.53
C GLY A 202 14.16 11.68 4.36
N LEU A 203 14.36 10.64 5.14
CA LEU A 203 15.57 10.35 5.90
C LEU A 203 16.03 8.91 5.61
N TRP A 204 17.33 8.67 5.76
CA TRP A 204 17.88 7.33 5.71
C TRP A 204 17.52 6.57 6.98
N ALA A 205 16.91 5.42 6.81
CA ALA A 205 16.60 4.50 7.89
C ALA A 205 16.72 3.08 7.35
N ASP A 206 17.16 2.15 8.19
CA ASP A 206 17.32 0.76 7.75
C ASP A 206 15.97 0.12 7.43
N PHE A 207 15.96 -0.69 6.36
CA PHE A 207 14.89 -1.57 5.99
C PHE A 207 15.51 -2.92 5.63
N PHE A 208 15.22 -3.94 6.41
CA PHE A 208 15.90 -5.24 6.38
C PHE A 208 17.44 -5.08 6.43
N GLY A 209 17.93 -4.30 7.41
CA GLY A 209 19.36 -4.09 7.66
C GLY A 209 20.12 -3.38 6.53
N ARG A 210 19.42 -2.69 5.66
CA ARG A 210 20.00 -1.89 4.60
C ARG A 210 19.43 -0.48 4.57
N PRO A 211 20.26 0.56 4.50
CA PRO A 211 19.80 1.93 4.40
C PRO A 211 18.82 2.12 3.23
N ALA A 212 17.64 2.61 3.53
CA ALA A 212 16.58 2.93 2.58
C ALA A 212 16.07 4.35 2.83
N PHE A 213 16.00 5.16 1.79
CA PHE A 213 15.48 6.52 1.91
C PHE A 213 13.97 6.46 2.15
N THR A 214 13.53 6.87 3.35
CA THR A 214 12.18 6.67 3.88
C THR A 214 11.51 8.01 4.08
N MET A 215 10.24 8.14 3.62
CA MET A 215 9.52 9.41 3.68
C MET A 215 9.26 9.86 5.12
N THR A 216 9.32 11.19 5.32
CA THR A 216 9.03 11.85 6.59
C THR A 216 7.67 12.53 6.63
N LEU A 217 6.92 12.50 5.52
CA LEU A 217 5.63 13.18 5.43
C LEU A 217 4.64 12.77 6.54
N PRO A 218 4.44 11.47 6.85
CA PRO A 218 3.53 11.07 7.93
C PRO A 218 3.93 11.66 9.29
N LEU A 219 5.21 11.62 9.62
CA LEU A 219 5.78 12.20 10.84
C LEU A 219 5.49 13.70 10.92
N ARG A 220 5.80 14.45 9.85
CA ARG A 220 5.57 15.90 9.80
C ARG A 220 4.08 16.26 9.92
N LEU A 221 3.20 15.47 9.31
CA LEU A 221 1.76 15.67 9.41
C LEU A 221 1.27 15.43 10.83
N ALA A 222 1.68 14.31 11.46
CA ALA A 222 1.31 13.97 12.83
C ALA A 222 1.79 15.05 13.82
N GLN A 223 3.04 15.47 13.74
CA GLN A 223 3.59 16.53 14.59
C GLN A 223 2.85 17.87 14.43
N LYS A 224 2.47 18.22 13.20
CA LYS A 224 1.81 19.50 12.93
C LYS A 224 0.34 19.53 13.33
N THR A 225 -0.35 18.39 13.34
CA THR A 225 -1.80 18.32 13.55
C THR A 225 -2.21 17.60 14.83
N GLY A 226 -1.28 16.93 15.51
CA GLY A 226 -1.60 16.04 16.63
C GLY A 226 -2.42 14.79 16.21
N ALA A 227 -2.50 14.52 14.91
CA ALA A 227 -3.28 13.39 14.40
C ALA A 227 -2.76 12.05 14.93
N ARG A 228 -3.67 11.12 15.19
CA ARG A 228 -3.35 9.73 15.49
C ARG A 228 -2.74 9.07 14.26
N VAL A 229 -1.87 8.10 14.49
CA VAL A 229 -1.24 7.34 13.40
C VAL A 229 -1.51 5.86 13.61
N CYS A 230 -1.98 5.19 12.58
CA CYS A 230 -2.05 3.73 12.57
C CYS A 230 -1.37 3.13 11.33
N LEU A 231 -0.86 1.92 11.49
CA LEU A 231 -0.33 1.10 10.42
C LEU A 231 -1.35 0.04 10.06
N MET A 232 -1.62 -0.14 8.77
CA MET A 232 -2.62 -1.07 8.28
C MET A 232 -2.04 -2.04 7.27
N ALA A 233 -2.36 -3.32 7.40
CA ALA A 233 -2.15 -4.33 6.37
C ALA A 233 -3.49 -4.93 5.91
N VAL A 234 -3.63 -5.18 4.62
CA VAL A 234 -4.81 -5.79 4.02
C VAL A 234 -4.42 -7.09 3.33
N TRP A 235 -4.51 -8.18 4.06
CA TRP A 235 -4.11 -9.50 3.60
C TRP A 235 -5.16 -10.12 2.68
N ARG A 236 -4.74 -10.64 1.52
CA ARG A 236 -5.62 -11.47 0.70
C ARG A 236 -5.83 -12.81 1.38
N GLN A 237 -7.08 -13.20 1.53
CA GLN A 237 -7.42 -14.56 1.91
C GLN A 237 -7.27 -15.51 0.72
N ALA A 238 -7.05 -16.79 1.03
CA ALA A 238 -6.99 -17.83 0.02
C ALA A 238 -8.31 -17.88 -0.79
N ASP A 239 -8.20 -18.34 -2.03
CA ASP A 239 -9.32 -18.66 -2.90
C ASP A 239 -10.31 -17.52 -3.18
N GLY A 240 -9.85 -16.26 -3.02
CA GLY A 240 -10.70 -15.10 -3.29
C GLY A 240 -11.87 -14.91 -2.33
N ARG A 241 -11.74 -15.42 -1.11
CA ARG A 241 -12.78 -15.29 -0.06
C ARG A 241 -12.92 -13.86 0.47
N GLY A 242 -12.03 -12.95 0.09
CA GLY A 242 -11.99 -11.57 0.55
C GLY A 242 -10.65 -11.23 1.19
N TRP A 243 -10.71 -10.40 2.20
CA TRP A 243 -9.52 -9.84 2.83
C TRP A 243 -9.60 -9.98 4.34
N GLU A 244 -8.45 -9.87 4.96
CA GLU A 244 -8.27 -9.73 6.41
C GLU A 244 -7.53 -8.42 6.63
N VAL A 245 -8.12 -7.53 7.42
CA VAL A 245 -7.53 -6.22 7.71
C VAL A 245 -6.99 -6.24 9.12
N GLU A 246 -5.72 -5.91 9.24
CA GLU A 246 -5.02 -5.72 10.51
C GLU A 246 -4.69 -4.23 10.65
N VAL A 247 -4.99 -3.66 11.81
CA VAL A 247 -4.72 -2.27 12.16
C VAL A 247 -3.95 -2.25 13.47
N GLU A 248 -2.83 -1.53 13.49
CA GLU A 248 -2.00 -1.32 14.66
C GLU A 248 -1.88 0.19 14.91
N ASP A 249 -2.31 0.67 16.07
CA ASP A 249 -2.06 2.07 16.47
C ASP A 249 -0.56 2.25 16.74
N LEU A 250 0.01 3.29 16.15
CA LEU A 250 1.39 3.69 16.42
C LEU A 250 1.38 4.82 17.45
N GLU A 251 1.97 4.53 18.61
CA GLU A 251 2.08 5.54 19.66
C GLU A 251 2.96 6.72 19.20
N GLY A 252 2.46 7.92 19.37
CA GLY A 252 3.15 9.15 18.99
C GLY A 252 3.30 9.33 17.48
N SER A 253 4.39 9.97 17.07
CA SER A 253 4.75 10.18 15.66
C SER A 253 5.92 9.26 15.32
N PRO A 254 5.69 8.12 14.65
CA PRO A 254 6.74 7.16 14.40
C PRO A 254 7.83 7.77 13.51
N ASP A 255 9.08 7.72 13.95
CA ASP A 255 10.22 8.05 13.12
C ASP A 255 10.38 7.01 11.98
N PRO A 256 11.17 7.33 10.93
CA PRO A 256 11.33 6.43 9.79
C PRO A 256 11.92 5.06 10.14
N ALA A 257 12.74 4.93 11.18
CA ALA A 257 13.35 3.65 11.58
C ALA A 257 12.29 2.76 12.25
N THR A 258 11.55 3.32 13.21
CA THR A 258 10.41 2.65 13.85
C THR A 258 9.37 2.22 12.82
N LEU A 259 9.02 3.09 11.88
CA LEU A 259 8.06 2.77 10.81
C LEU A 259 8.55 1.61 9.94
N ASN A 260 9.82 1.64 9.50
CA ASN A 260 10.40 0.56 8.72
C ASN A 260 10.39 -0.77 9.49
N ALA A 261 10.76 -0.78 10.77
CA ALA A 261 10.76 -1.98 11.60
C ALA A 261 9.34 -2.59 11.74
N ARG A 262 8.31 -1.76 11.91
CA ARG A 262 6.92 -2.23 11.94
C ARG A 262 6.48 -2.80 10.59
N ILE A 263 6.83 -2.17 9.48
CA ILE A 263 6.56 -2.70 8.13
C ILE A 263 7.28 -4.04 7.93
N GLU A 264 8.54 -4.19 8.38
CA GLU A 264 9.27 -5.47 8.31
C GLU A 264 8.55 -6.58 9.07
N THR A 265 8.04 -6.28 10.26
CA THR A 265 7.26 -7.23 11.06
C THR A 265 6.04 -7.73 10.28
N LEU A 266 5.28 -6.82 9.64
CA LEU A 266 4.15 -7.19 8.80
C LEU A 266 4.60 -8.04 7.61
N VAL A 267 5.66 -7.62 6.90
CA VAL A 267 6.17 -8.34 5.73
C VAL A 267 6.59 -9.77 6.07
N ARG A 268 7.21 -10.01 7.25
CA ARG A 268 7.64 -11.34 7.68
C ARG A 268 6.49 -12.31 7.92
N ARG A 269 5.29 -11.83 8.27
CA ARG A 269 4.11 -12.67 8.49
C ARG A 269 3.60 -13.34 7.21
N ARG A 270 3.53 -12.59 6.08
CA ARG A 270 3.09 -13.10 4.76
C ARG A 270 3.96 -12.49 3.66
N PRO A 271 5.23 -12.91 3.57
CA PRO A 271 6.22 -12.23 2.73
C PRO A 271 5.89 -12.30 1.24
N GLU A 272 5.13 -13.28 0.78
CA GLU A 272 4.68 -13.37 -0.62
C GLU A 272 3.74 -12.22 -1.02
N GLN A 273 3.09 -11.56 -0.06
CA GLN A 273 2.11 -10.51 -0.34
C GLN A 273 2.71 -9.09 -0.37
N TYR A 274 4.01 -8.94 -0.10
CA TYR A 274 4.70 -7.65 -0.23
C TYR A 274 5.18 -7.40 -1.67
N VAL A 275 5.26 -6.11 -2.06
CA VAL A 275 5.62 -5.69 -3.43
C VAL A 275 7.13 -5.72 -3.68
N TRP A 276 7.74 -6.91 -3.72
CA TRP A 276 9.19 -7.09 -3.92
C TRP A 276 9.74 -6.61 -5.26
N ASN A 277 8.90 -6.33 -6.24
CA ASN A 277 9.30 -5.84 -7.56
C ASN A 277 9.53 -4.32 -7.62
N TYR A 278 9.28 -3.58 -6.52
CA TYR A 278 9.64 -2.18 -6.38
C TYR A 278 11.11 -2.04 -5.91
N ASN A 279 11.83 -1.04 -6.44
CA ASN A 279 13.20 -0.76 -5.98
C ASN A 279 13.18 0.10 -4.71
N ARG A 280 13.01 -0.54 -3.54
CA ARG A 280 12.93 0.14 -2.23
C ARG A 280 14.23 0.83 -1.85
N TYR A 281 15.36 0.38 -2.39
CA TYR A 281 16.70 0.91 -2.12
C TYR A 281 17.20 1.86 -3.21
N LYS A 282 16.29 2.44 -3.97
CA LYS A 282 16.65 3.47 -4.95
C LYS A 282 17.20 4.69 -4.22
N VAL A 283 18.36 5.17 -4.67
CA VAL A 283 18.95 6.41 -4.18
C VAL A 283 18.35 7.58 -4.98
N PRO A 284 17.77 8.59 -4.34
CA PRO A 284 17.37 9.80 -5.02
C PRO A 284 18.55 10.55 -5.64
N ALA A 285 18.32 11.28 -6.72
CA ALA A 285 19.38 12.05 -7.37
C ALA A 285 20.02 13.06 -6.40
N GLY A 286 21.34 13.15 -6.40
CA GLY A 286 22.10 14.06 -5.53
C GLY A 286 22.23 13.60 -4.07
N MET A 287 21.76 12.39 -3.73
CA MET A 287 21.90 11.85 -2.36
C MET A 287 22.95 10.74 -2.32
N THR A 288 23.65 10.63 -1.18
CA THR A 288 24.59 9.53 -0.90
C THR A 288 24.02 8.69 0.25
N PRO A 289 23.87 7.36 0.08
CA PRO A 289 23.43 6.52 1.17
C PRO A 289 24.55 6.43 2.23
N PRO A 290 24.21 6.35 3.53
CA PRO A 290 25.19 6.06 4.57
C PRO A 290 25.82 4.67 4.36
N ALA A 291 26.99 4.45 4.95
CA ALA A 291 27.60 3.12 5.00
C ALA A 291 26.65 2.12 5.68
N ARG A 292 26.69 0.87 5.26
CA ARG A 292 25.93 -0.20 5.95
C ARG A 292 26.47 -0.39 7.34
N ASN A 293 25.59 -0.50 8.33
CA ASN A 293 25.99 -0.89 9.67
C ASN A 293 26.36 -2.39 9.69
N PRO A 294 27.63 -2.76 9.97
CA PRO A 294 28.05 -4.16 9.96
C PRO A 294 27.41 -4.99 11.08
N GLU A 295 27.01 -4.38 12.21
CA GLU A 295 26.46 -5.09 13.36
C GLU A 295 25.06 -5.68 13.10
N VAL A 296 24.25 -5.06 12.25
CA VAL A 296 22.90 -5.55 11.91
C VAL A 296 22.94 -6.86 11.10
N ASN A 297 24.03 -7.10 10.35
CA ASN A 297 24.20 -8.34 9.58
C ASN A 297 24.46 -9.58 10.46
N MET A 298 25.04 -9.45 11.65
CA MET A 298 25.26 -10.57 12.57
C MET A 298 23.97 -11.02 13.25
N ALA A 299 23.07 -10.09 13.57
CA ALA A 299 21.79 -10.41 14.23
C ALA A 299 20.80 -11.14 13.31
N MET A 300 20.85 -10.92 11.99
CA MET A 300 19.98 -11.60 11.03
C MET A 300 20.37 -13.05 10.73
N GLY A 301 21.60 -13.45 11.01
CA GLY A 301 22.08 -14.83 10.83
C GLY A 301 21.60 -15.82 11.91
N CYS A 302 21.02 -15.33 13.01
CA CYS A 302 20.68 -16.13 14.20
C CYS A 302 19.19 -16.28 14.48
N ILE A 303 18.28 -15.93 13.54
CA ILE A 303 16.83 -16.15 13.75
C ILE A 303 16.47 -17.54 13.24
N PRO A 304 16.10 -18.51 14.13
CA PRO A 304 15.66 -19.83 13.72
C PRO A 304 14.34 -19.74 12.92
N PRO A 305 14.10 -20.68 11.99
CA PRO A 305 12.84 -20.72 11.26
C PRO A 305 11.68 -20.91 12.22
N VAL A 306 10.67 -20.05 12.12
CA VAL A 306 9.40 -20.21 12.83
C VAL A 306 8.73 -21.45 12.26
N HIS A 307 8.71 -22.56 13.02
CA HIS A 307 7.92 -23.74 12.71
C HIS A 307 6.43 -23.37 12.88
N PRO A 308 5.55 -23.71 11.94
CA PRO A 308 4.12 -23.61 12.17
C PRO A 308 3.75 -24.61 13.26
N GLU A 309 3.17 -24.13 14.35
CA GLU A 309 2.56 -24.98 15.36
C GLU A 309 1.52 -25.89 14.68
N SER A 310 1.76 -27.19 14.79
CA SER A 310 0.81 -28.23 14.45
C SER A 310 -0.31 -28.20 15.50
N GLY A 311 -1.39 -27.51 15.17
CA GLY A 311 -2.62 -27.59 15.95
C GLY A 311 -3.21 -28.98 15.82
N GLY A 312 -3.33 -29.68 16.95
CA GLY A 312 -4.12 -30.89 17.13
C GLY A 312 -5.63 -30.60 17.07
#